data_3118a3b7d1a0202efb2ef70ca7ff2b67
#
_entry.id   3118a3b7d1a0202efb2ef70ca7ff2b67
#
_cell.length_a   1.000
_cell.length_b   1.000
_cell.length_c   1.000
_cell.angle_alpha   90.00
_cell.angle_beta   90.00
_cell.angle_gamma   90.00
#
_symmetry.space_group_name_H-M   'P 1'
#
loop_
_entity.id
_entity.type
_entity.pdbx_description
1 polymer ?
#
loop_
_entity_poly.entity_id
_entity_poly.type
_entity_poly.pdbx_seq_one_letter_code
_entity_poly.pdbx_strand_id
1 'polypeptide(L)'
;TLNRGQLATRGVSNSLSAQVSMPGSDLEFFKVNYRGEMYIPIYREFTFHLRGELGYGDGYGETTELPFYEHFFSGGFGSVRGFETNTLGPRSTPPVLYQTGFAVTAVDEEGLATEIGGPDGTGFGYIVNPETGAIETQQVFLGRRADPFGGNVVIEGSAEILFPMPFVKDRRSIRSAFFFDVGNVFNTNCRQNQINCFGIDVDELRYSVGVGVTWLSGFGPLTFALARPLNASETDRREVFQFTLGRGF
;
A
#
# COMPACT_ATOMS: atom_id res chain seq x y z
N THR A 1 -3.50 -28.46 2.18
CA THR A 1 -3.12 -28.73 0.76
C THR A 1 -4.23 -28.29 -0.17
N LEU A 2 -3.90 -27.62 -1.27
CA LEU A 2 -4.84 -27.17 -2.29
C LEU A 2 -5.10 -28.32 -3.28
N ASN A 3 -6.31 -28.37 -3.83
CA ASN A 3 -6.70 -29.40 -4.81
C ASN A 3 -6.08 -29.18 -6.21
N ARG A 4 -5.62 -27.95 -6.50
CA ARG A 4 -4.95 -27.56 -7.76
C ARG A 4 -3.92 -26.48 -7.47
N GLY A 5 -2.84 -26.44 -8.25
CA GLY A 5 -1.82 -25.40 -8.15
C GLY A 5 -2.24 -24.06 -8.74
N GLN A 6 -3.20 -24.08 -9.69
CA GLN A 6 -3.81 -22.88 -10.27
C GLN A 6 -5.32 -23.01 -10.23
N LEU A 7 -6.01 -21.88 -9.99
CA LEU A 7 -7.46 -21.82 -9.87
C LEU A 7 -8.02 -22.88 -8.91
N ALA A 8 -7.44 -22.96 -7.70
CA ALA A 8 -7.92 -23.84 -6.66
C ALA A 8 -9.40 -23.56 -6.32
N THR A 9 -10.12 -24.59 -5.94
CA THR A 9 -11.54 -24.51 -5.53
C THR A 9 -11.78 -25.09 -4.15
N ARG A 10 -10.79 -25.77 -3.59
CA ARG A 10 -10.88 -26.39 -2.27
C ARG A 10 -9.50 -26.59 -1.67
N GLY A 11 -9.40 -26.37 -0.38
CA GLY A 11 -8.20 -26.63 0.41
C GLY A 11 -7.76 -25.44 1.23
N VAL A 12 -6.69 -25.65 1.97
CA VAL A 12 -6.07 -24.66 2.84
C VAL A 12 -4.57 -24.69 2.59
N SER A 13 -3.96 -23.51 2.54
CA SER A 13 -2.52 -23.31 2.50
C SER A 13 -2.13 -22.33 3.60
N ASN A 14 -1.17 -22.70 4.42
CA ASN A 14 -0.62 -21.85 5.46
C ASN A 14 0.88 -21.83 5.32
N SER A 15 1.47 -20.67 5.45
CA SER A 15 2.92 -20.45 5.44
C SER A 15 3.29 -19.57 6.62
N LEU A 16 4.22 -20.03 7.42
CA LEU A 16 4.85 -19.24 8.49
C LEU A 16 6.33 -19.13 8.16
N SER A 17 6.83 -17.94 8.05
CA SER A 17 8.25 -17.65 7.89
C SER A 17 8.75 -16.84 9.08
N ALA A 18 9.95 -17.19 9.56
CA ALA A 18 10.65 -16.44 10.58
C ALA A 18 12.09 -16.22 10.12
N GLN A 19 12.56 -15.01 10.28
CA GLN A 19 13.91 -14.57 9.98
C GLN A 19 14.47 -13.91 11.23
N VAL A 20 15.68 -14.28 11.61
CA VAL A 20 16.40 -13.70 12.75
C VAL A 20 17.85 -13.51 12.30
N SER A 21 18.39 -12.31 12.46
CA SER A 21 19.82 -12.07 12.26
C SER A 21 20.64 -12.73 13.38
N MET A 22 21.91 -13.00 13.12
CA MET A 22 22.75 -13.58 14.16
C MET A 22 23.08 -12.52 15.23
N PRO A 23 23.00 -12.85 16.53
CA PRO A 23 23.47 -11.97 17.59
C PRO A 23 24.94 -11.58 17.39
N GLY A 24 25.24 -10.27 17.53
CA GLY A 24 26.57 -9.73 17.30
C GLY A 24 26.87 -9.37 15.84
N SER A 25 25.88 -9.42 14.95
CA SER A 25 25.97 -8.83 13.61
C SER A 25 25.77 -7.30 13.67
N ASP A 26 26.17 -6.57 12.62
CA ASP A 26 26.03 -5.12 12.53
C ASP A 26 24.56 -4.66 12.65
N LEU A 27 23.63 -5.53 12.26
CA LEU A 27 22.18 -5.30 12.38
C LEU A 27 21.52 -6.52 13.02
N GLU A 28 20.86 -6.29 14.13
CA GLU A 28 20.18 -7.30 14.92
C GLU A 28 18.67 -7.11 14.84
N PHE A 29 17.98 -7.97 14.10
CA PHE A 29 16.53 -7.89 13.90
C PHE A 29 15.89 -9.27 13.80
N PHE A 30 14.57 -9.31 14.01
CA PHE A 30 13.74 -10.46 13.71
C PHE A 30 12.51 -10.05 12.89
N LYS A 31 12.00 -10.99 12.13
CA LYS A 31 10.81 -10.79 11.30
C LYS A 31 10.03 -12.10 11.24
N VAL A 32 8.75 -12.04 11.54
CA VAL A 32 7.82 -13.18 11.46
C VAL A 32 6.69 -12.80 10.52
N ASN A 33 6.36 -13.68 9.61
CA ASN A 33 5.27 -13.47 8.67
C ASN A 33 4.43 -14.73 8.51
N TYR A 34 3.14 -14.61 8.72
CA TYR A 34 2.15 -15.64 8.50
C TYR A 34 1.26 -15.27 7.32
N ARG A 35 1.12 -16.21 6.38
CA ARG A 35 0.17 -16.15 5.27
C ARG A 35 -0.72 -17.36 5.28
N GLY A 36 -2.02 -17.11 5.22
CA GLY A 36 -3.02 -18.16 5.15
C GLY A 36 -3.97 -17.92 3.99
N GLU A 37 -4.36 -19.00 3.31
CA GLU A 37 -5.41 -18.97 2.32
C GLU A 37 -6.30 -20.21 2.44
N MET A 38 -7.59 -20.04 2.17
CA MET A 38 -8.58 -21.10 2.29
C MET A 38 -9.63 -21.00 1.19
N TYR A 39 -9.86 -22.09 0.50
CA TYR A 39 -10.88 -22.24 -0.54
C TYR A 39 -12.00 -23.17 -0.05
N ILE A 40 -13.23 -22.66 -0.01
CA ILE A 40 -14.42 -23.39 0.44
C ILE A 40 -15.43 -23.42 -0.70
N PRO A 41 -15.72 -24.59 -1.31
CA PRO A 41 -16.79 -24.69 -2.29
C PRO A 41 -18.14 -24.45 -1.59
N ILE A 42 -18.91 -23.46 -2.07
CA ILE A 42 -20.21 -23.10 -1.49
C ILE A 42 -21.33 -23.84 -2.21
N TYR A 43 -21.44 -23.62 -3.50
CA TYR A 43 -22.52 -24.19 -4.31
C TYR A 43 -22.09 -24.34 -5.77
N ARG A 44 -22.20 -25.54 -6.33
CA ARG A 44 -21.81 -25.86 -7.71
C ARG A 44 -20.38 -25.39 -8.03
N GLU A 45 -20.26 -24.35 -8.86
CA GLU A 45 -18.99 -23.80 -9.32
C GLU A 45 -18.56 -22.53 -8.54
N PHE A 46 -19.33 -22.14 -7.49
CA PHE A 46 -19.00 -21.01 -6.62
C PHE A 46 -18.07 -21.46 -5.50
N THR A 47 -17.00 -20.74 -5.31
CA THR A 47 -16.01 -20.97 -4.26
C THR A 47 -15.80 -19.71 -3.44
N PHE A 48 -15.87 -19.83 -2.13
CA PHE A 48 -15.43 -18.76 -1.23
C PHE A 48 -13.94 -18.91 -0.98
N HIS A 49 -13.22 -17.83 -1.20
CA HIS A 49 -11.78 -17.76 -0.99
C HIS A 49 -11.49 -16.71 0.07
N LEU A 50 -10.77 -17.10 1.11
CA LEU A 50 -10.23 -16.23 2.13
C LEU A 50 -8.72 -16.25 2.06
N ARG A 51 -8.11 -15.08 2.15
CA ARG A 51 -6.68 -14.89 2.25
C ARG A 51 -6.37 -13.89 3.34
N GLY A 52 -5.29 -14.09 4.08
CA GLY A 52 -4.81 -13.16 5.09
C GLY A 52 -3.30 -13.20 5.22
N GLU A 53 -2.74 -12.08 5.60
CA GLU A 53 -1.34 -11.93 5.93
C GLU A 53 -1.18 -11.12 7.21
N LEU A 54 -0.36 -11.64 8.12
CA LEU A 54 0.02 -10.99 9.37
C LEU A 54 1.53 -11.05 9.51
N GLY A 55 2.17 -9.91 9.63
CA GLY A 55 3.61 -9.82 9.78
C GLY A 55 4.01 -8.84 10.86
N TYR A 56 5.06 -9.17 11.56
CA TYR A 56 5.71 -8.31 12.55
C TYR A 56 7.21 -8.51 12.51
N GLY A 57 7.95 -7.42 12.62
CA GLY A 57 9.39 -7.44 12.77
C GLY A 57 9.86 -6.28 13.62
N ASP A 58 11.01 -6.43 14.27
CA ASP A 58 11.61 -5.36 15.06
C ASP A 58 13.13 -5.58 15.20
N GLY A 59 13.82 -4.56 15.66
CA GLY A 59 15.21 -4.66 16.07
C GLY A 59 15.36 -5.33 17.42
N TYR A 60 16.55 -5.83 17.72
CA TYR A 60 16.95 -6.25 19.06
C TYR A 60 18.44 -5.90 19.30
N GLY A 61 18.92 -6.08 20.54
CA GLY A 61 20.30 -5.73 20.89
C GLY A 61 20.59 -4.25 20.72
N GLU A 62 21.54 -3.91 19.85
CA GLU A 62 21.91 -2.52 19.55
C GLU A 62 21.06 -1.91 18.41
N THR A 63 20.29 -2.72 17.70
CA THR A 63 19.37 -2.27 16.64
C THR A 63 18.01 -1.96 17.23
N THR A 64 17.58 -0.71 17.14
CA THR A 64 16.36 -0.21 17.79
C THR A 64 15.09 -0.37 16.99
N GLU A 65 15.18 -0.61 15.68
CA GLU A 65 14.04 -0.74 14.76
C GLU A 65 14.34 -1.75 13.65
N LEU A 66 13.30 -2.28 13.03
CA LEU A 66 13.46 -3.12 11.85
C LEU A 66 14.16 -2.33 10.74
N PRO A 67 15.25 -2.85 10.12
CA PRO A 67 15.89 -2.18 9.00
C PRO A 67 14.90 -1.88 7.87
N PHE A 68 14.95 -0.68 7.29
CA PHE A 68 13.96 -0.20 6.32
C PHE A 68 13.82 -1.10 5.07
N TYR A 69 14.86 -1.78 4.66
CA TYR A 69 14.84 -2.71 3.51
C TYR A 69 14.16 -4.05 3.85
N GLU A 70 13.88 -4.31 5.12
CA GLU A 70 13.09 -5.45 5.59
C GLU A 70 11.63 -5.08 5.90
N HIS A 71 11.25 -3.81 5.73
CA HIS A 71 9.89 -3.36 5.98
C HIS A 71 8.87 -4.13 5.16
N PHE A 72 7.68 -4.26 5.71
CA PHE A 72 6.52 -4.72 4.97
C PHE A 72 5.94 -3.59 4.14
N PHE A 73 5.29 -3.96 3.05
CA PHE A 73 4.57 -3.04 2.16
C PHE A 73 3.19 -3.60 1.87
N SER A 74 2.22 -2.71 1.64
CA SER A 74 0.84 -3.04 1.33
C SER A 74 0.29 -2.17 0.21
N GLY A 75 -0.82 -2.61 -0.38
CA GLY A 75 -1.45 -1.99 -1.54
C GLY A 75 -1.13 -2.72 -2.84
N GLY A 76 -2.06 -2.65 -3.77
CA GLY A 76 -1.92 -3.27 -5.09
C GLY A 76 -2.55 -4.65 -5.21
N PHE A 77 -2.34 -5.25 -6.36
CA PHE A 77 -3.03 -6.48 -6.77
C PHE A 77 -2.85 -7.67 -5.82
N GLY A 78 -1.68 -7.79 -5.19
CA GLY A 78 -1.37 -8.91 -4.28
C GLY A 78 -1.80 -8.70 -2.84
N SER A 79 -2.39 -7.56 -2.53
CA SER A 79 -2.65 -7.07 -1.18
C SER A 79 -4.04 -6.41 -1.12
N VAL A 80 -4.14 -5.10 -0.95
CA VAL A 80 -5.39 -4.34 -0.95
C VAL A 80 -5.57 -3.68 -2.31
N ARG A 81 -6.42 -4.25 -3.16
CA ARG A 81 -6.70 -3.74 -4.52
C ARG A 81 -7.41 -2.39 -4.47
N GLY A 82 -7.24 -1.58 -5.51
CA GLY A 82 -7.78 -0.21 -5.56
C GLY A 82 -6.82 0.85 -5.06
N PHE A 83 -5.70 0.44 -4.49
CA PHE A 83 -4.57 1.28 -4.13
C PHE A 83 -3.35 0.93 -4.98
N GLU A 84 -2.50 1.90 -5.27
CA GLU A 84 -1.27 1.70 -6.01
C GLU A 84 -0.34 0.73 -5.25
N THR A 85 0.40 -0.08 -5.99
CA THR A 85 1.25 -1.14 -5.42
C THR A 85 2.26 -0.57 -4.43
N ASN A 86 2.33 -1.18 -3.24
CA ASN A 86 3.26 -0.84 -2.16
C ASN A 86 3.14 0.61 -1.65
N THR A 87 1.97 1.23 -1.72
CA THR A 87 1.81 2.64 -1.34
C THR A 87 0.99 2.88 -0.09
N LEU A 88 0.42 1.87 0.52
CA LEU A 88 -0.28 1.99 1.81
C LEU A 88 0.72 2.06 2.97
N GLY A 89 0.29 2.72 4.04
CA GLY A 89 1.05 2.83 5.29
C GLY A 89 2.00 4.01 5.34
N PRO A 90 3.04 3.91 6.17
CA PRO A 90 3.99 4.99 6.44
C PRO A 90 4.69 5.50 5.19
N ARG A 91 4.85 6.80 5.13
CA ARG A 91 5.62 7.51 4.10
C ARG A 91 6.98 7.93 4.65
N SER A 92 7.90 8.23 3.76
CA SER A 92 9.17 8.85 4.14
C SER A 92 8.92 10.23 4.80
N THR A 93 9.83 10.65 5.64
CA THR A 93 9.81 12.03 6.14
C THR A 93 10.02 12.97 4.95
N PRO A 94 9.14 13.97 4.74
CA PRO A 94 9.32 14.90 3.64
C PRO A 94 10.67 15.60 3.76
N PRO A 95 11.41 15.80 2.66
CA PRO A 95 12.62 16.57 2.70
C PRO A 95 12.29 18.02 3.12
N VAL A 96 13.02 18.54 4.08
CA VAL A 96 12.97 19.95 4.42
C VAL A 96 13.80 20.69 3.38
N LEU A 97 13.14 21.36 2.45
CA LEU A 97 13.81 22.23 1.51
C LEU A 97 14.07 23.58 2.17
N TYR A 98 15.34 23.85 2.47
CA TYR A 98 15.79 25.19 2.81
C TYR A 98 16.10 25.92 1.52
N GLN A 99 15.27 26.87 1.13
CA GLN A 99 15.62 27.77 0.04
C GLN A 99 16.20 29.07 0.61
N THR A 100 17.49 29.25 0.40
CA THR A 100 18.15 30.54 0.57
C THR A 100 17.99 31.34 -0.73
N GLY A 101 17.12 32.35 -0.67
CA GLY A 101 17.12 33.50 -1.55
C GLY A 101 17.03 33.28 -3.05
N PHE A 102 15.82 33.35 -3.65
CA PHE A 102 15.65 33.84 -5.03
C PHE A 102 14.34 34.62 -5.17
N ALA A 103 14.34 35.52 -6.16
CA ALA A 103 13.37 36.57 -6.36
C ALA A 103 11.91 36.12 -6.40
N VAL A 104 11.08 36.78 -5.65
CA VAL A 104 9.62 36.81 -5.80
C VAL A 104 9.30 37.37 -7.19
N THR A 105 8.65 36.59 -8.03
CA THR A 105 8.29 37.03 -9.39
C THR A 105 6.90 37.60 -9.50
N ALA A 106 6.06 37.49 -8.48
CA ALA A 106 4.75 38.15 -8.43
C ALA A 106 4.30 38.36 -6.99
N VAL A 107 3.92 39.57 -6.68
CA VAL A 107 3.21 39.98 -5.46
C VAL A 107 1.89 40.55 -5.94
N ASP A 108 0.76 40.17 -5.32
CA ASP A 108 -0.53 40.73 -5.66
C ASP A 108 -0.65 42.20 -5.18
N GLU A 109 -1.76 42.88 -5.55
CA GLU A 109 -1.98 44.26 -5.20
C GLU A 109 -2.08 44.53 -3.70
N GLU A 110 -2.26 43.47 -2.89
CA GLU A 110 -2.31 43.50 -1.43
C GLU A 110 -0.95 43.18 -0.77
N GLY A 111 0.11 42.96 -1.57
CA GLY A 111 1.44 42.67 -1.05
C GLY A 111 1.65 41.22 -0.61
N LEU A 112 0.71 40.34 -0.93
CA LEU A 112 0.82 38.92 -0.66
C LEU A 112 1.55 38.22 -1.82
N ALA A 113 2.49 37.34 -1.49
CA ALA A 113 3.14 36.50 -2.49
C ALA A 113 2.12 35.51 -3.09
N THR A 114 1.93 35.58 -4.41
CA THR A 114 1.09 34.58 -5.09
C THR A 114 1.81 33.25 -5.15
N GLU A 115 1.08 32.17 -4.89
CA GLU A 115 1.57 30.80 -5.00
C GLU A 115 2.15 30.57 -6.40
N ILE A 116 3.45 30.34 -6.48
CA ILE A 116 4.08 29.84 -7.68
C ILE A 116 4.03 28.31 -7.59
N GLY A 117 2.90 27.73 -7.94
CA GLY A 117 2.70 26.29 -7.96
C GLY A 117 2.67 25.77 -9.38
N GLY A 118 3.45 24.76 -9.68
CA GLY A 118 3.21 23.94 -10.88
C GLY A 118 1.93 23.10 -10.72
N PRO A 119 1.31 22.63 -11.83
CA PRO A 119 0.09 21.81 -11.82
C PRO A 119 0.27 20.48 -11.08
N ASP A 120 1.45 20.15 -10.66
CA ASP A 120 1.85 18.94 -9.93
C ASP A 120 1.98 19.16 -8.40
N GLY A 121 1.61 20.33 -7.89
CA GLY A 121 1.66 20.69 -6.46
C GLY A 121 3.09 20.97 -5.95
N THR A 122 4.07 21.15 -6.82
CA THR A 122 5.37 21.70 -6.47
C THR A 122 5.29 23.22 -6.51
N GLY A 123 4.95 23.82 -5.40
CA GLY A 123 4.98 25.25 -5.25
C GLY A 123 5.99 25.66 -4.20
N PHE A 124 6.67 26.76 -4.45
CA PHE A 124 7.45 27.46 -3.45
C PHE A 124 6.65 28.72 -3.07
N GLY A 125 6.23 28.82 -1.81
CA GLY A 125 5.59 30.03 -1.30
C GLY A 125 6.61 30.87 -0.54
N TYR A 126 6.62 32.17 -0.81
CA TYR A 126 7.33 33.14 0.03
C TYR A 126 6.30 33.99 0.76
N ILE A 127 6.51 34.20 2.03
CA ILE A 127 5.74 35.16 2.81
C ILE A 127 6.60 36.42 2.90
N VAL A 128 6.10 37.54 2.43
CA VAL A 128 6.72 38.85 2.62
C VAL A 128 6.07 39.47 3.87
N ASN A 129 6.88 39.79 4.87
CA ASN A 129 6.40 40.52 6.05
C ASN A 129 5.98 41.93 5.59
N PRO A 130 4.70 42.29 5.71
CA PRO A 130 4.21 43.60 5.19
C PRO A 130 4.80 44.82 5.92
N GLU A 131 5.33 44.65 7.14
CA GLU A 131 5.92 45.77 7.91
C GLU A 131 7.40 45.99 7.61
N THR A 132 8.13 44.94 7.29
CA THR A 132 9.58 45.01 7.11
C THR A 132 10.04 44.79 5.68
N GLY A 133 9.18 44.32 4.80
CA GLY A 133 9.53 43.92 3.44
C GLY A 133 10.49 42.71 3.38
N ALA A 134 10.76 42.07 4.51
CA ALA A 134 11.66 40.92 4.56
C ALA A 134 10.95 39.63 4.07
N ILE A 135 11.64 38.83 3.28
CA ILE A 135 11.16 37.53 2.85
C ILE A 135 11.36 36.55 4.01
N GLU A 136 10.25 36.03 4.56
CA GLU A 136 10.30 34.93 5.51
C GLU A 136 10.30 33.61 4.73
N THR A 137 11.31 32.77 4.99
CA THR A 137 11.35 31.43 4.43
C THR A 137 10.41 30.52 5.22
N GLN A 138 9.32 30.10 4.59
CA GLN A 138 8.45 29.09 5.17
C GLN A 138 8.97 27.69 4.81
N GLN A 139 9.00 26.79 5.79
CA GLN A 139 9.24 25.38 5.55
C GLN A 139 8.03 24.81 4.80
N VAL A 140 8.21 24.50 3.52
CA VAL A 140 7.16 23.85 2.74
C VAL A 140 7.37 22.34 2.79
N PHE A 141 6.47 21.65 3.49
CA PHE A 141 6.47 20.19 3.49
C PHE A 141 5.79 19.68 2.22
N LEU A 142 6.54 19.00 1.36
CA LEU A 142 6.02 18.34 0.16
C LEU A 142 5.28 17.03 0.53
N GLY A 143 4.32 17.10 1.46
CA GLY A 143 3.65 15.94 2.04
C GLY A 143 2.97 15.01 1.04
N ARG A 144 2.55 15.50 -0.11
CA ARG A 144 1.90 14.69 -1.16
C ARG A 144 2.87 13.85 -1.97
N ARG A 145 4.17 14.12 -1.89
CA ARG A 145 5.22 13.43 -2.66
C ARG A 145 6.11 12.52 -1.82
N ALA A 146 5.85 12.40 -0.53
CA ALA A 146 6.60 11.48 0.30
C ALA A 146 6.47 10.06 -0.24
N ASP A 147 7.60 9.40 -0.45
CA ASP A 147 7.62 8.04 -0.99
C ASP A 147 7.15 7.03 0.05
N PRO A 148 6.58 5.90 -0.38
CA PRO A 148 6.25 4.80 0.52
C PRO A 148 7.50 4.33 1.27
N PHE A 149 7.39 4.22 2.58
CA PHE A 149 8.49 3.79 3.44
C PHE A 149 8.28 2.36 3.99
N GLY A 150 7.02 1.90 3.94
CA GLY A 150 6.63 0.65 4.57
C GLY A 150 6.65 0.74 6.10
N GLY A 151 6.53 -0.40 6.75
CA GLY A 151 6.53 -0.47 8.21
C GLY A 151 6.91 -1.83 8.74
N ASN A 152 6.96 -1.94 10.05
CA ASN A 152 7.36 -3.17 10.72
C ASN A 152 6.19 -4.11 11.06
N VAL A 153 4.94 -3.70 10.75
CA VAL A 153 3.73 -4.52 10.94
C VAL A 153 2.91 -4.51 9.67
N VAL A 154 2.43 -5.67 9.22
CA VAL A 154 1.45 -5.79 8.14
C VAL A 154 0.24 -6.56 8.61
N ILE A 155 -0.95 -6.05 8.28
CA ILE A 155 -2.24 -6.70 8.52
C ILE A 155 -3.03 -6.61 7.24
N GLU A 156 -3.30 -7.75 6.62
CA GLU A 156 -4.06 -7.84 5.37
C GLU A 156 -5.05 -8.99 5.40
N GLY A 157 -6.16 -8.78 4.72
CA GLY A 157 -7.18 -9.80 4.51
C GLY A 157 -7.94 -9.57 3.21
N SER A 158 -8.37 -10.66 2.60
CA SER A 158 -9.22 -10.64 1.41
C SER A 158 -10.27 -11.73 1.50
N ALA A 159 -11.50 -11.37 1.17
CA ALA A 159 -12.61 -12.30 1.05
C ALA A 159 -13.17 -12.21 -0.37
N GLU A 160 -13.20 -13.35 -1.08
CA GLU A 160 -13.59 -13.41 -2.48
C GLU A 160 -14.65 -14.47 -2.73
N ILE A 161 -15.59 -14.15 -3.61
CA ILE A 161 -16.52 -15.14 -4.17
C ILE A 161 -16.09 -15.39 -5.60
N LEU A 162 -15.51 -16.55 -5.83
CA LEU A 162 -15.04 -17.00 -7.13
C LEU A 162 -16.17 -17.71 -7.86
N PHE A 163 -16.38 -17.38 -9.14
CA PHE A 163 -17.42 -17.98 -9.97
C PHE A 163 -16.97 -18.08 -11.44
N PRO A 164 -17.53 -19.01 -12.22
CA PRO A 164 -17.23 -19.11 -13.63
C PRO A 164 -17.78 -17.92 -14.41
N MET A 165 -17.02 -17.42 -15.37
CA MET A 165 -17.48 -16.31 -16.22
C MET A 165 -18.73 -16.70 -16.99
N PRO A 166 -19.85 -15.95 -16.87
CA PRO A 166 -21.03 -16.21 -17.65
C PRO A 166 -20.75 -16.02 -19.15
N PHE A 167 -21.45 -16.79 -20.00
CA PHE A 167 -21.34 -16.73 -21.47
C PHE A 167 -20.06 -17.27 -22.10
N VAL A 168 -19.07 -17.73 -21.31
CA VAL A 168 -17.84 -18.33 -21.81
C VAL A 168 -17.98 -19.85 -21.84
N LYS A 169 -17.67 -20.48 -23.01
CA LYS A 169 -17.74 -21.95 -23.18
C LYS A 169 -16.63 -22.65 -22.39
N ASP A 170 -15.44 -22.10 -22.37
CA ASP A 170 -14.30 -22.63 -21.62
C ASP A 170 -14.24 -22.09 -20.19
N ARG A 171 -15.01 -22.74 -19.32
CA ARG A 171 -15.09 -22.39 -17.89
C ARG A 171 -13.84 -22.75 -17.08
N ARG A 172 -12.87 -23.45 -17.71
CA ARG A 172 -11.66 -23.89 -17.00
C ARG A 172 -10.53 -22.87 -17.10
N SER A 173 -10.55 -22.04 -18.13
CA SER A 173 -9.51 -21.05 -18.41
C SER A 173 -9.84 -19.67 -17.84
N ILE A 174 -11.12 -19.38 -17.53
CA ILE A 174 -11.53 -18.05 -17.06
C ILE A 174 -12.30 -18.19 -15.76
N ARG A 175 -11.92 -17.38 -14.80
CA ARG A 175 -12.57 -17.27 -13.48
C ARG A 175 -12.83 -15.82 -13.16
N SER A 176 -14.00 -15.52 -12.64
CA SER A 176 -14.39 -14.21 -12.14
C SER A 176 -14.43 -14.22 -10.62
N ALA A 177 -14.24 -13.06 -10.02
CA ALA A 177 -14.33 -12.86 -8.59
C ALA A 177 -15.06 -11.57 -8.25
N PHE A 178 -15.87 -11.60 -7.19
CA PHE A 178 -16.19 -10.44 -6.38
C PHE A 178 -15.29 -10.47 -5.16
N PHE A 179 -14.72 -9.35 -4.77
CA PHE A 179 -13.81 -9.30 -3.64
C PHE A 179 -14.05 -8.13 -2.71
N PHE A 180 -13.68 -8.34 -1.48
CA PHE A 180 -13.52 -7.33 -0.44
C PHE A 180 -12.14 -7.49 0.16
N ASP A 181 -11.34 -6.44 0.11
CA ASP A 181 -10.00 -6.41 0.67
C ASP A 181 -9.94 -5.45 1.85
N VAL A 182 -9.12 -5.78 2.82
CA VAL A 182 -8.82 -4.97 3.99
C VAL A 182 -7.34 -5.09 4.32
N GLY A 183 -6.70 -4.00 4.71
CA GLY A 183 -5.34 -4.06 5.19
C GLY A 183 -4.65 -2.72 5.25
N ASN A 184 -3.52 -2.72 5.91
CA ASN A 184 -2.57 -1.61 5.97
C ASN A 184 -1.23 -2.11 6.51
N VAL A 185 -0.24 -1.23 6.40
CA VAL A 185 1.06 -1.36 7.05
C VAL A 185 1.18 -0.32 8.14
N PHE A 186 1.72 -0.72 9.27
CA PHE A 186 1.92 0.12 10.44
C PHE A 186 3.39 0.14 10.83
N ASN A 187 3.80 1.19 11.54
CA ASN A 187 5.13 1.25 12.12
C ASN A 187 5.04 1.62 13.60
N THR A 188 5.54 0.77 14.46
CA THR A 188 5.55 1.02 15.91
C THR A 188 6.56 2.09 16.33
N ASN A 189 7.50 2.44 15.45
CA ASN A 189 8.58 3.39 15.67
C ASN A 189 8.47 4.60 14.72
N CYS A 190 7.33 5.31 14.76
CA CYS A 190 7.11 6.48 13.92
C CYS A 190 8.06 7.62 14.28
N ARG A 191 8.67 8.22 13.26
CA ARG A 191 9.50 9.42 13.41
C ARG A 191 8.64 10.68 13.47
N GLN A 192 9.12 11.71 14.16
CA GLN A 192 8.49 13.01 14.16
C GLN A 192 8.33 13.53 12.72
N ASN A 193 7.15 14.03 12.36
CA ASN A 193 6.79 14.52 11.02
C ASN A 193 6.74 13.45 9.90
N GLN A 194 6.75 12.17 10.23
CA GLN A 194 6.52 11.12 9.26
C GLN A 194 5.03 11.08 8.87
N ILE A 195 4.75 11.08 7.57
CA ILE A 195 3.38 11.09 7.05
C ILE A 195 2.80 9.68 7.05
N ASN A 196 1.51 9.56 7.36
CA ASN A 196 0.79 8.28 7.42
C ASN A 196 1.46 7.22 8.31
N CYS A 197 2.22 7.64 9.32
CA CYS A 197 2.81 6.71 10.25
C CYS A 197 1.94 6.61 11.50
N PHE A 198 1.41 5.43 11.72
CA PHE A 198 0.58 5.09 12.87
C PHE A 198 1.14 3.83 13.52
N GLY A 199 1.03 3.75 14.83
CA GLY A 199 1.09 2.48 15.54
C GLY A 199 -0.03 1.56 15.06
N ILE A 200 -0.13 0.35 15.60
CA ILE A 200 -1.21 -0.57 15.21
C ILE A 200 -2.55 0.06 15.59
N ASP A 201 -3.28 0.52 14.58
CA ASP A 201 -4.59 1.14 14.72
C ASP A 201 -5.56 0.56 13.68
N VAL A 202 -6.62 -0.08 14.16
CA VAL A 202 -7.61 -0.73 13.29
C VAL A 202 -8.48 0.29 12.53
N ASP A 203 -8.58 1.53 13.00
CA ASP A 203 -9.32 2.60 12.34
C ASP A 203 -8.57 3.10 11.08
N GLU A 204 -7.27 2.85 11.02
CA GLU A 204 -6.42 3.16 9.88
C GLU A 204 -6.35 2.03 8.83
N LEU A 205 -7.09 0.94 9.02
CA LEU A 205 -7.21 -0.08 7.98
C LEU A 205 -7.91 0.50 6.74
N ARG A 206 -7.39 0.18 5.57
CA ARG A 206 -7.99 0.54 4.29
C ARG A 206 -8.85 -0.59 3.78
N TYR A 207 -9.97 -0.24 3.17
CA TYR A 207 -10.96 -1.18 2.64
C TYR A 207 -11.19 -0.91 1.17
N SER A 208 -11.38 -1.98 0.41
CA SER A 208 -11.82 -1.88 -0.97
C SER A 208 -12.77 -3.00 -1.36
N VAL A 209 -13.59 -2.75 -2.37
CA VAL A 209 -14.46 -3.73 -3.00
C VAL A 209 -14.24 -3.71 -4.50
N GLY A 210 -14.45 -4.84 -5.15
CA GLY A 210 -14.30 -4.85 -6.59
C GLY A 210 -14.67 -6.16 -7.25
N VAL A 211 -14.38 -6.17 -8.53
CA VAL A 211 -14.56 -7.34 -9.41
C VAL A 211 -13.25 -7.64 -10.13
N GLY A 212 -13.02 -8.91 -10.38
CA GLY A 212 -11.83 -9.31 -11.10
C GLY A 212 -12.10 -10.50 -12.03
N VAL A 213 -11.22 -10.65 -13.00
CA VAL A 213 -11.23 -11.76 -13.95
C VAL A 213 -9.82 -12.28 -14.14
N THR A 214 -9.63 -13.56 -13.93
CA THR A 214 -8.40 -14.28 -14.25
C THR A 214 -8.59 -15.14 -15.48
N TRP A 215 -7.74 -14.98 -16.46
CA TRP A 215 -7.67 -15.79 -17.66
C TRP A 215 -6.35 -16.54 -17.71
N LEU A 216 -6.43 -17.87 -17.77
CA LEU A 216 -5.26 -18.73 -18.00
C LEU A 216 -4.92 -18.71 -19.49
N SER A 217 -3.99 -17.85 -19.87
CA SER A 217 -3.47 -17.76 -21.23
C SER A 217 -2.29 -18.71 -21.44
N GLY A 218 -1.86 -18.87 -22.70
CA GLY A 218 -0.66 -19.65 -23.04
C GLY A 218 0.64 -19.09 -22.45
N PHE A 219 0.64 -17.85 -21.97
CA PHE A 219 1.77 -17.15 -21.31
C PHE A 219 1.67 -17.13 -19.79
N GLY A 220 0.63 -17.76 -19.23
CA GLY A 220 0.35 -17.74 -17.80
C GLY A 220 -0.96 -17.02 -17.46
N PRO A 221 -1.32 -16.95 -16.16
CA PRO A 221 -2.54 -16.26 -15.73
C PRO A 221 -2.42 -14.75 -15.96
N LEU A 222 -3.41 -14.20 -16.65
CA LEU A 222 -3.66 -12.79 -16.81
C LEU A 222 -4.81 -12.41 -15.90
N THR A 223 -4.61 -11.46 -15.01
CA THR A 223 -5.67 -11.04 -14.10
C THR A 223 -5.90 -9.55 -14.19
N PHE A 224 -7.17 -9.18 -14.30
CA PHE A 224 -7.66 -7.81 -14.34
C PHE A 224 -8.56 -7.60 -13.13
N ALA A 225 -8.44 -6.44 -12.49
CA ALA A 225 -9.30 -6.06 -11.38
C ALA A 225 -9.76 -4.62 -11.54
N LEU A 226 -11.03 -4.40 -11.22
CA LEU A 226 -11.62 -3.08 -11.02
C LEU A 226 -12.00 -2.98 -9.56
N ALA A 227 -11.35 -2.09 -8.83
CA ALA A 227 -11.50 -1.93 -7.40
C ALA A 227 -11.87 -0.50 -7.02
N ARG A 228 -12.74 -0.36 -6.04
CA ARG A 228 -13.12 0.91 -5.47
C ARG A 228 -12.67 0.97 -4.02
N PRO A 229 -11.73 1.86 -3.66
CA PRO A 229 -11.41 2.18 -2.28
C PRO A 229 -12.64 2.74 -1.56
N LEU A 230 -12.88 2.32 -0.33
CA LEU A 230 -14.04 2.77 0.46
C LEU A 230 -13.70 3.89 1.43
N ASN A 231 -12.48 3.88 1.99
CA ASN A 231 -12.03 4.82 3.02
C ASN A 231 -10.62 5.37 2.77
N ALA A 232 -10.28 5.61 1.50
CA ALA A 232 -8.96 6.16 1.16
C ALA A 232 -8.79 7.58 1.73
N SER A 233 -7.65 7.85 2.37
CA SER A 233 -7.24 9.17 2.81
C SER A 233 -6.76 10.04 1.63
N GLU A 234 -6.52 11.33 1.88
CA GLU A 234 -6.01 12.26 0.86
C GLU A 234 -4.59 11.91 0.41
N THR A 235 -3.82 11.27 1.27
CA THR A 235 -2.44 10.86 1.00
C THR A 235 -2.35 9.51 0.31
N ASP A 236 -3.43 8.73 0.26
CA ASP A 236 -3.43 7.42 -0.38
C ASP A 236 -3.45 7.55 -1.91
N ARG A 237 -2.60 6.78 -2.56
CA ARG A 237 -2.57 6.69 -4.03
C ARG A 237 -3.57 5.64 -4.48
N ARG A 238 -4.57 6.06 -5.28
CA ARG A 238 -5.66 5.20 -5.75
C ARG A 238 -5.37 4.69 -7.15
N GLU A 239 -5.57 3.39 -7.35
CA GLU A 239 -5.46 2.74 -8.66
C GLU A 239 -6.68 1.84 -8.90
N VAL A 240 -7.72 2.39 -9.53
CA VAL A 240 -9.02 1.70 -9.71
C VAL A 240 -8.93 0.50 -10.64
N PHE A 241 -8.12 0.59 -11.68
CA PHE A 241 -7.89 -0.51 -12.63
C PHE A 241 -6.50 -1.07 -12.42
N GLN A 242 -6.43 -2.36 -12.17
CA GLN A 242 -5.18 -3.09 -11.95
C GLN A 242 -5.09 -4.30 -12.86
N PHE A 243 -3.89 -4.57 -13.30
CA PHE A 243 -3.58 -5.67 -14.19
C PHE A 243 -2.30 -6.36 -13.73
N THR A 244 -2.27 -7.69 -13.80
CA THR A 244 -1.07 -8.48 -13.50
C THR A 244 -0.94 -9.68 -14.41
N LEU A 245 0.31 -10.05 -14.70
CA LEU A 245 0.70 -11.24 -15.42
C LEU A 245 1.41 -12.20 -14.46
N GLY A 246 1.02 -13.48 -14.48
CA GLY A 246 1.67 -14.52 -13.69
C GLY A 246 1.06 -14.77 -12.31
N ARG A 247 0.04 -13.98 -11.89
CA ARG A 247 -0.74 -14.22 -10.65
C ARG A 247 -2.21 -14.40 -10.97
N GLY A 248 -2.84 -15.44 -10.42
CA GLY A 248 -4.28 -15.64 -10.41
C GLY A 248 -4.87 -15.34 -9.03
N PHE A 249 -6.20 -15.30 -8.95
CA PHE A 249 -6.96 -15.36 -7.70
C PHE A 249 -6.84 -16.72 -7.05
#